data_6d143a11e6ae9c82790e611d3c1d45e7
#
_entry.id   6d143a11e6ae9c82790e611d3c1d45e7
#
_cell.length_a   1.000
_cell.length_b   1.000
_cell.length_c   1.000
_cell.angle_alpha   90.00
_cell.angle_beta   90.00
_cell.angle_gamma   90.00
#
_symmetry.space_group_name_H-M   'P 1'
#
loop_
_entity.id
_entity.type
_entity.pdbx_description
1 polymer ?
#
loop_
_entity_poly.entity_id
_entity_poly.type
_entity_poly.pdbx_seq_one_letter_code
_entity_poly.pdbx_strand_id
1 'polypeptide(L)'
;STTYQIERTRDAALHLSQFYQRHTDTLGDMLALGKSNGSEMPQFYRCDPKQTEPTINALLRDLRGVPSYNDLDADERVQVRRYLLCLDDTAKKVGKLSDLPAREKADLEKLRKDLTATTEYAPFWVIIAVALALGIGTMVGWKRVVLTVGEKIGKQGMTYAQGMSAQITAAAAIGMANIYSL
;
A
#
# COMPACT_ATOMS: atom_id res chain seq x y z
N SER A 1 -11.69 -16.77 1.34
CA SER A 1 -11.05 -17.63 2.33
C SER A 1 -9.61 -17.14 2.55
N THR A 2 -9.25 -16.92 3.80
CA THR A 2 -7.96 -16.35 4.23
C THR A 2 -6.75 -17.21 3.86
N THR A 3 -6.91 -18.54 3.82
CA THR A 3 -5.87 -19.49 3.40
C THR A 3 -5.43 -19.24 1.95
N TYR A 4 -6.38 -19.04 1.06
CA TYR A 4 -6.11 -18.75 -0.35
C TYR A 4 -5.31 -17.46 -0.54
N GLN A 5 -5.51 -16.47 0.33
CA GLN A 5 -4.80 -15.19 0.24
C GLN A 5 -3.32 -15.32 0.59
N ILE A 6 -2.97 -16.09 1.62
CA ILE A 6 -1.55 -16.32 1.99
C ILE A 6 -0.81 -17.09 0.89
N GLU A 7 -1.42 -18.16 0.35
CA GLU A 7 -0.83 -18.89 -0.77
C GLU A 7 -0.59 -17.98 -1.97
N ARG A 8 -1.58 -17.16 -2.31
CA ARG A 8 -1.47 -16.18 -3.41
C ARG A 8 -0.35 -15.17 -3.17
N THR A 9 -0.21 -14.67 -1.95
CA THR A 9 0.86 -13.72 -1.58
C THR A 9 2.23 -14.38 -1.65
N ARG A 10 2.35 -15.61 -1.17
CA ARG A 10 3.59 -16.38 -1.22
C ARG A 10 4.01 -16.69 -2.67
N ASP A 11 3.06 -17.13 -3.49
CA ASP A 11 3.30 -17.40 -4.92
C ASP A 11 3.67 -16.12 -5.67
N ALA A 12 3.02 -15.00 -5.37
CA ALA A 12 3.35 -13.70 -5.95
C ALA A 12 4.78 -13.25 -5.56
N ALA A 13 5.20 -13.47 -4.31
CA ALA A 13 6.56 -13.15 -3.86
C ALA A 13 7.61 -14.02 -4.58
N LEU A 14 7.34 -15.31 -4.77
CA LEU A 14 8.22 -16.21 -5.54
C LEU A 14 8.32 -15.80 -7.01
N HIS A 15 7.19 -15.50 -7.64
CA HIS A 15 7.17 -15.04 -9.03
C HIS A 15 7.87 -13.68 -9.18
N LEU A 16 7.74 -12.79 -8.19
CA LEU A 16 8.45 -11.51 -8.18
C LEU A 16 9.97 -11.71 -8.10
N SER A 17 10.44 -12.62 -7.26
CA SER A 17 11.85 -13.00 -7.18
C SER A 17 12.36 -13.54 -8.53
N GLN A 18 11.61 -14.45 -9.15
CA GLN A 18 11.94 -14.99 -10.47
C GLN A 18 11.94 -13.92 -11.57
N PHE A 19 11.02 -12.98 -11.52
CA PHE A 19 10.97 -11.84 -12.43
C PHE A 19 12.23 -10.99 -12.32
N TYR A 20 12.67 -10.66 -11.12
CA TYR A 20 13.89 -9.89 -10.90
C TYR A 20 15.14 -10.64 -11.34
N GLN A 21 15.23 -11.95 -11.10
CA GLN A 21 16.35 -12.77 -11.54
C GLN A 21 16.44 -12.87 -13.07
N ARG A 22 15.31 -12.91 -13.78
CA ARG A 22 15.28 -12.88 -15.25
C ARG A 22 15.76 -11.57 -15.84
N HIS A 23 15.61 -10.47 -15.09
CA HIS A 23 15.99 -9.12 -15.52
C HIS A 23 17.24 -8.61 -14.78
N THR A 24 18.14 -9.52 -14.38
CA THR A 24 19.37 -9.16 -13.65
C THR A 24 20.23 -8.16 -14.43
N ASP A 25 20.24 -8.25 -15.76
CA ASP A 25 21.00 -7.33 -16.62
C ASP A 25 20.55 -5.87 -16.47
N THR A 26 19.25 -5.65 -16.30
CA THR A 26 18.64 -4.31 -16.17
C THR A 26 18.50 -3.87 -14.71
N LEU A 27 18.20 -4.80 -13.80
CA LEU A 27 17.82 -4.53 -12.42
C LEU A 27 18.88 -4.91 -11.39
N GLY A 28 19.91 -5.65 -11.79
CA GLY A 28 20.90 -6.23 -10.87
C GLY A 28 21.58 -5.20 -9.97
N ASP A 29 21.96 -4.06 -10.52
CA ASP A 29 22.62 -2.99 -9.74
C ASP A 29 21.62 -2.22 -8.86
N MET A 30 20.42 -1.97 -9.36
CA MET A 30 19.38 -1.26 -8.61
C MET A 30 18.89 -2.06 -7.41
N LEU A 31 18.73 -3.37 -7.58
CA LEU A 31 18.20 -4.26 -6.56
C LEU A 31 19.28 -5.00 -5.77
N ALA A 32 20.57 -4.80 -6.12
CA ALA A 32 21.74 -5.51 -5.56
C ALA A 32 21.55 -7.05 -5.56
N LEU A 33 21.00 -7.60 -6.66
CA LEU A 33 20.69 -9.02 -6.78
C LEU A 33 21.98 -9.87 -6.66
N GLY A 34 21.90 -10.95 -5.88
CA GLY A 34 23.04 -11.85 -5.65
C GLY A 34 24.16 -11.30 -4.77
N LYS A 35 24.04 -10.07 -4.25
CA LYS A 35 25.02 -9.45 -3.34
C LYS A 35 24.63 -9.56 -1.86
N SER A 36 23.43 -10.02 -1.56
CA SER A 36 22.90 -10.15 -0.21
C SER A 36 23.18 -11.54 0.36
N ASN A 37 23.77 -11.57 1.53
CA ASN A 37 23.80 -12.78 2.37
C ASN A 37 22.37 -12.97 2.93
N GLY A 38 21.68 -14.03 2.53
CA GLY A 38 20.25 -14.31 2.82
C GLY A 38 19.86 -14.41 4.31
N SER A 39 20.77 -14.06 5.22
CA SER A 39 20.55 -14.01 6.67
C SER A 39 20.44 -12.58 7.22
N GLU A 40 20.63 -11.54 6.41
CA GLU A 40 20.46 -10.18 6.89
C GLU A 40 19.00 -9.84 7.09
N MET A 41 18.63 -9.41 8.31
CA MET A 41 17.30 -8.84 8.54
C MET A 41 17.20 -7.48 7.84
N PRO A 42 16.16 -7.27 6.99
CA PRO A 42 15.99 -6.00 6.33
C PRO A 42 15.79 -4.88 7.33
N GLN A 43 16.52 -3.77 7.16
CA GLN A 43 16.37 -2.59 8.00
C GLN A 43 15.19 -1.75 7.52
N PHE A 44 14.18 -1.61 8.37
CA PHE A 44 12.85 -1.06 8.00
C PHE A 44 12.69 0.45 8.09
N TYR A 45 13.75 1.21 8.32
CA TYR A 45 13.61 2.67 8.38
C TYR A 45 13.27 3.31 7.04
N ARG A 46 13.67 2.68 5.92
CA ARG A 46 13.28 3.08 4.55
C ARG A 46 13.26 1.85 3.66
N CYS A 47 12.26 1.76 2.78
CA CYS A 47 12.23 0.73 1.75
C CYS A 47 13.35 0.98 0.74
N ASP A 48 14.48 0.33 0.92
CA ASP A 48 15.61 0.40 0.00
C ASP A 48 15.47 -0.69 -1.06
N PRO A 49 15.48 -0.35 -2.35
CA PRO A 49 15.46 -1.33 -3.44
C PRO A 49 16.57 -2.39 -3.32
N LYS A 50 17.72 -2.05 -2.76
CA LYS A 50 18.84 -2.98 -2.56
C LYS A 50 18.55 -4.08 -1.52
N GLN A 51 17.53 -3.90 -0.70
CA GLN A 51 17.07 -4.89 0.28
C GLN A 51 15.89 -5.74 -0.19
N THR A 52 15.56 -5.70 -1.49
CA THR A 52 14.43 -6.43 -2.06
C THR A 52 14.58 -7.94 -1.87
N GLU A 53 15.74 -8.50 -2.19
CA GLU A 53 16.01 -9.94 -2.06
C GLU A 53 15.94 -10.43 -0.60
N PRO A 54 16.61 -9.78 0.38
CA PRO A 54 16.43 -10.09 1.79
C PRO A 54 14.98 -9.98 2.26
N THR A 55 14.24 -8.98 1.78
CA THR A 55 12.83 -8.78 2.15
C THR A 55 11.94 -9.90 1.62
N ILE A 56 12.14 -10.35 0.39
CA ILE A 56 11.41 -11.49 -0.18
C ILE A 56 11.70 -12.76 0.63
N ASN A 57 12.97 -13.02 0.93
CA ASN A 57 13.39 -14.21 1.69
C ASN A 57 12.81 -14.20 3.12
N ALA A 58 12.81 -13.05 3.78
CA ALA A 58 12.21 -12.89 5.10
C ALA A 58 10.69 -13.12 5.05
N LEU A 59 10.00 -12.54 4.07
CA LEU A 59 8.56 -12.76 3.86
C LEU A 59 8.23 -14.24 3.65
N LEU A 60 8.97 -14.92 2.78
CA LEU A 60 8.75 -16.32 2.49
C LEU A 60 9.03 -17.22 3.69
N ARG A 61 10.03 -16.86 4.51
CA ARG A 61 10.33 -17.56 5.75
C ARG A 61 9.21 -17.41 6.77
N ASP A 62 8.74 -16.17 6.98
CA ASP A 62 7.72 -15.86 7.99
C ASP A 62 6.34 -16.41 7.61
N LEU A 63 6.05 -16.54 6.31
CA LEU A 63 4.83 -17.19 5.81
C LEU A 63 4.94 -18.71 5.67
N ARG A 64 6.10 -19.32 5.97
CA ARG A 64 6.27 -20.76 5.85
C ARG A 64 5.45 -21.50 6.89
N GLY A 65 4.54 -22.37 6.43
CA GLY A 65 3.71 -23.20 7.31
C GLY A 65 2.54 -22.47 7.97
N VAL A 66 2.31 -21.20 7.62
CA VAL A 66 1.19 -20.40 8.12
C VAL A 66 -0.01 -20.62 7.19
N PRO A 67 -1.12 -21.24 7.66
CA PRO A 67 -2.28 -21.51 6.82
C PRO A 67 -3.18 -20.29 6.63
N SER A 68 -3.18 -19.34 7.58
CA SER A 68 -4.03 -18.15 7.52
C SER A 68 -3.31 -16.92 8.10
N TYR A 69 -3.58 -15.75 7.55
CA TYR A 69 -3.07 -14.48 8.08
C TYR A 69 -3.54 -14.20 9.52
N ASN A 70 -4.67 -14.78 9.91
CA ASN A 70 -5.19 -14.66 11.27
C ASN A 70 -4.42 -15.49 12.30
N ASP A 71 -3.63 -16.47 11.85
CA ASP A 71 -2.81 -17.32 12.71
C ASP A 71 -1.47 -16.67 13.07
N LEU A 72 -1.12 -15.57 12.38
CA LEU A 72 0.03 -14.74 12.73
C LEU A 72 -0.27 -13.90 13.98
N ASP A 73 0.72 -13.74 14.83
CA ASP A 73 0.67 -12.79 15.95
C ASP A 73 0.57 -11.34 15.48
N ALA A 74 0.20 -10.42 16.37
CA ALA A 74 0.04 -9.01 16.05
C ALA A 74 1.33 -8.38 15.50
N ASP A 75 2.46 -8.70 16.10
CA ASP A 75 3.79 -8.21 15.68
C ASP A 75 4.21 -8.82 14.34
N GLU A 76 3.97 -10.10 14.13
CA GLU A 76 4.22 -10.79 12.86
C GLU A 76 3.39 -10.20 11.73
N ARG A 77 2.10 -9.91 11.97
CA ARG A 77 1.23 -9.25 10.98
C ARG A 77 1.76 -7.87 10.57
N VAL A 78 2.21 -7.09 11.53
CA VAL A 78 2.82 -5.78 11.27
C VAL A 78 4.08 -5.92 10.44
N GLN A 79 4.91 -6.92 10.73
CA GLN A 79 6.15 -7.19 10.04
C GLN A 79 5.92 -7.66 8.60
N VAL A 80 5.04 -8.63 8.40
CA VAL A 80 4.63 -9.09 7.07
C VAL A 80 4.07 -7.95 6.23
N ARG A 81 3.21 -7.10 6.82
CA ARG A 81 2.68 -5.92 6.14
C ARG A 81 3.77 -4.96 5.69
N ARG A 82 4.79 -4.72 6.52
CA ARG A 82 5.95 -3.87 6.16
C ARG A 82 6.72 -4.45 4.99
N TYR A 83 6.97 -5.77 4.97
CA TYR A 83 7.61 -6.44 3.85
C TYR A 83 6.81 -6.23 2.56
N LEU A 84 5.51 -6.46 2.60
CA LEU A 84 4.63 -6.32 1.43
C LEU A 84 4.61 -4.88 0.89
N LEU A 85 4.54 -3.88 1.77
CA LEU A 85 4.59 -2.47 1.37
C LEU A 85 5.93 -2.09 0.74
N CYS A 86 7.04 -2.57 1.28
CA CYS A 86 8.36 -2.33 0.72
C CYS A 86 8.54 -3.01 -0.65
N LEU A 87 8.04 -4.23 -0.80
CA LEU A 87 8.08 -4.94 -2.08
C LEU A 87 7.21 -4.26 -3.13
N ASP A 88 6.03 -3.76 -2.74
CA ASP A 88 5.16 -2.99 -3.64
C ASP A 88 5.80 -1.68 -4.08
N ASP A 89 6.39 -0.91 -3.15
CA ASP A 89 7.08 0.35 -3.49
C ASP A 89 8.27 0.12 -4.43
N THR A 90 9.06 -0.92 -4.19
CA THR A 90 10.17 -1.30 -5.08
C THR A 90 9.66 -1.73 -6.46
N ALA A 91 8.63 -2.57 -6.51
CA ALA A 91 8.03 -3.01 -7.77
C ALA A 91 7.44 -1.83 -8.56
N LYS A 92 6.85 -0.85 -7.87
CA LYS A 92 6.38 0.39 -8.47
C LYS A 92 7.52 1.21 -9.07
N LYS A 93 8.66 1.32 -8.38
CA LYS A 93 9.87 1.98 -8.90
C LYS A 93 10.41 1.27 -10.13
N VAL A 94 10.49 -0.06 -10.11
CA VAL A 94 10.90 -0.88 -11.25
C VAL A 94 9.95 -0.71 -12.44
N GLY A 95 8.64 -0.69 -12.21
CA GLY A 95 7.63 -0.48 -13.27
C GLY A 95 7.71 0.89 -13.95
N LYS A 96 8.32 1.90 -13.30
CA LYS A 96 8.56 3.22 -13.89
C LYS A 96 9.79 3.30 -14.80
N LEU A 97 10.64 2.28 -14.80
CA LEU A 97 11.80 2.25 -15.68
C LEU A 97 11.39 2.18 -17.15
N SER A 98 12.03 2.99 -17.99
CA SER A 98 11.76 3.04 -19.43
C SER A 98 12.19 1.79 -20.17
N ASP A 99 13.16 1.07 -19.64
CA ASP A 99 13.85 -0.04 -20.30
C ASP A 99 13.08 -1.36 -20.29
N LEU A 100 11.95 -1.44 -19.56
CA LEU A 100 11.11 -2.63 -19.52
C LEU A 100 10.02 -2.58 -20.60
N PRO A 101 9.83 -3.68 -21.36
CA PRO A 101 8.75 -3.82 -22.32
C PRO A 101 7.36 -3.66 -21.65
N ALA A 102 6.38 -3.16 -22.39
CA ALA A 102 5.02 -2.94 -21.88
C ALA A 102 4.37 -4.22 -21.31
N ARG A 103 4.66 -5.38 -21.90
CA ARG A 103 4.17 -6.69 -21.44
C ARG A 103 4.72 -7.04 -20.05
N GLU A 104 6.02 -6.80 -19.85
CA GLU A 104 6.70 -7.06 -18.57
C GLU A 104 6.20 -6.12 -17.48
N LYS A 105 5.89 -4.86 -17.81
CA LYS A 105 5.25 -3.92 -16.89
C LYS A 105 3.86 -4.38 -16.47
N ALA A 106 3.07 -4.95 -17.40
CA ALA A 106 1.75 -5.49 -17.09
C ALA A 106 1.83 -6.71 -16.16
N ASP A 107 2.79 -7.61 -16.39
CA ASP A 107 3.03 -8.76 -15.52
C ASP A 107 3.46 -8.33 -14.11
N LEU A 108 4.34 -7.34 -14.01
CA LEU A 108 4.77 -6.77 -12.74
C LEU A 108 3.59 -6.12 -11.98
N GLU A 109 2.72 -5.41 -12.68
CA GLU A 109 1.54 -4.80 -12.08
C GLU A 109 0.56 -5.84 -11.54
N LYS A 110 0.41 -6.97 -12.24
CA LYS A 110 -0.39 -8.11 -11.75
C LYS A 110 0.22 -8.71 -10.48
N LEU A 111 1.53 -8.92 -10.45
CA LEU A 111 2.23 -9.42 -9.27
C LEU A 111 2.09 -8.46 -8.06
N ARG A 112 2.14 -7.15 -8.30
CA ARG A 112 1.89 -6.14 -7.27
C ARG A 112 0.50 -6.28 -6.66
N LYS A 113 -0.53 -6.38 -7.49
CA LYS A 113 -1.91 -6.58 -7.03
C LYS A 113 -2.07 -7.86 -6.22
N ASP A 114 -1.39 -8.92 -6.60
CA ASP A 114 -1.45 -10.19 -5.88
C ASP A 114 -0.70 -10.12 -4.53
N LEU A 115 0.41 -9.37 -4.45
CA LEU A 115 1.13 -9.10 -3.21
C LEU A 115 0.29 -8.28 -2.22
N THR A 116 -0.36 -7.21 -2.71
CA THR A 116 -1.11 -6.29 -1.85
C THR A 116 -2.52 -6.79 -1.53
N ALA A 117 -3.00 -7.83 -2.22
CA ALA A 117 -4.33 -8.41 -1.99
C ALA A 117 -4.60 -8.79 -0.52
N THR A 118 -3.56 -9.13 0.24
CA THR A 118 -3.67 -9.46 1.66
C THR A 118 -3.68 -8.22 2.56
N THR A 119 -3.07 -7.11 2.13
CA THR A 119 -2.96 -5.88 2.91
C THR A 119 -4.10 -4.89 2.67
N GLU A 120 -4.71 -4.95 1.50
CA GLU A 120 -5.78 -4.04 1.07
C GLU A 120 -7.20 -4.58 1.33
N TYR A 121 -7.32 -5.69 2.05
CA TYR A 121 -8.62 -6.30 2.30
C TYR A 121 -9.43 -5.52 3.33
N ALA A 122 -9.97 -4.37 2.92
CA ALA A 122 -11.16 -3.83 3.54
C ALA A 122 -12.38 -4.41 2.79
N PRO A 123 -13.19 -5.28 3.41
CA PRO A 123 -14.37 -5.80 2.76
C PRO A 123 -15.28 -4.64 2.35
N PHE A 124 -15.85 -4.71 1.15
CA PHE A 124 -16.65 -3.63 0.57
C PHE A 124 -17.78 -3.14 1.49
N TRP A 125 -18.36 -4.03 2.29
CA TRP A 125 -19.36 -3.68 3.28
C TRP A 125 -18.84 -2.73 4.39
N VAL A 126 -17.54 -2.84 4.76
CA VAL A 126 -16.90 -1.93 5.75
C VAL A 126 -16.79 -0.53 5.17
N ILE A 127 -16.43 -0.41 3.90
CA ILE A 127 -16.37 0.89 3.21
C ILE A 127 -17.77 1.53 3.22
N ILE A 128 -18.81 0.77 2.89
CA ILE A 128 -20.21 1.24 2.93
C ILE A 128 -20.60 1.60 4.37
N ALA A 129 -20.30 0.77 5.35
CA ALA A 129 -20.64 1.03 6.75
C ALA A 129 -19.98 2.30 7.28
N VAL A 130 -18.69 2.52 6.98
CA VAL A 130 -17.96 3.73 7.34
C VAL A 130 -18.55 4.96 6.62
N ALA A 131 -18.82 4.85 5.33
CA ALA A 131 -19.43 5.94 4.55
C ALA A 131 -20.81 6.34 5.11
N LEU A 132 -21.66 5.36 5.45
CA LEU A 132 -22.97 5.59 6.07
C LEU A 132 -22.83 6.20 7.46
N ALA A 133 -21.92 5.67 8.30
CA ALA A 133 -21.68 6.21 9.64
C ALA A 133 -21.19 7.66 9.58
N LEU A 134 -20.28 7.98 8.66
CA LEU A 134 -19.83 9.35 8.44
C LEU A 134 -20.97 10.25 7.92
N GLY A 135 -21.75 9.76 6.96
CA GLY A 135 -22.89 10.49 6.41
C GLY A 135 -23.94 10.82 7.47
N ILE A 136 -24.34 9.85 8.28
CA ILE A 136 -25.30 10.04 9.36
C ILE A 136 -24.70 10.95 10.45
N GLY A 137 -23.45 10.73 10.83
CA GLY A 137 -22.74 11.53 11.82
C GLY A 137 -22.66 13.00 11.42
N THR A 138 -22.37 13.27 10.15
CA THR A 138 -22.35 14.64 9.61
C THR A 138 -23.75 15.25 9.56
N MET A 139 -24.78 14.49 9.21
CA MET A 139 -26.17 14.98 9.21
C MET A 139 -26.66 15.39 10.58
N VAL A 140 -26.34 14.62 11.63
CA VAL A 140 -26.77 14.89 13.01
C VAL A 140 -25.92 15.99 13.65
N GLY A 141 -24.62 16.00 13.37
CA GLY A 141 -23.66 16.92 14.01
C GLY A 141 -23.39 18.23 13.27
N TRP A 142 -23.79 18.37 12.00
CA TRP A 142 -23.37 19.44 11.11
C TRP A 142 -23.65 20.84 11.69
N LYS A 143 -24.82 21.04 12.26
CA LYS A 143 -25.27 22.35 12.80
C LYS A 143 -24.37 22.82 13.95
N ARG A 144 -23.95 21.90 14.82
CA ARG A 144 -23.10 22.22 15.98
C ARG A 144 -21.65 22.47 15.55
N VAL A 145 -21.16 21.71 14.59
CA VAL A 145 -19.81 21.88 14.04
C VAL A 145 -19.71 23.17 13.23
N VAL A 146 -20.68 23.46 12.38
CA VAL A 146 -20.70 24.69 11.57
C VAL A 146 -20.81 25.95 12.46
N LEU A 147 -21.63 25.94 13.48
CA LEU A 147 -21.74 27.06 14.45
C LEU A 147 -20.43 27.24 15.22
N THR A 148 -19.79 26.14 15.66
CA THR A 148 -18.55 26.23 16.43
C THR A 148 -17.37 26.69 15.58
N VAL A 149 -17.23 26.16 14.38
CA VAL A 149 -16.13 26.49 13.46
C VAL A 149 -16.37 27.85 12.78
N GLY A 150 -17.60 28.12 12.37
CA GLY A 150 -17.94 29.35 11.68
C GLY A 150 -17.96 30.60 12.58
N GLU A 151 -18.42 30.45 13.84
CA GLU A 151 -18.56 31.60 14.76
C GLU A 151 -17.40 31.79 15.72
N LYS A 152 -16.72 30.68 16.14
CA LYS A 152 -15.64 30.79 17.13
C LYS A 152 -14.23 30.88 16.53
N ILE A 153 -14.00 30.34 15.31
CA ILE A 153 -12.69 30.31 14.67
C ILE A 153 -12.55 31.40 13.60
N GLY A 154 -13.63 31.76 12.93
CA GLY A 154 -13.66 32.84 11.96
C GLY A 154 -13.92 34.20 12.62
N LYS A 155 -13.04 35.19 12.40
CA LYS A 155 -13.27 36.59 12.86
C LYS A 155 -14.46 37.26 12.17
N GLN A 156 -14.95 36.70 11.10
CA GLN A 156 -16.20 37.05 10.40
C GLN A 156 -16.84 35.73 9.97
N GLY A 157 -18.13 35.55 10.26
CA GLY A 157 -18.85 34.32 9.97
C GLY A 157 -18.56 33.75 8.58
N MET A 158 -18.20 32.47 8.54
CA MET A 158 -17.86 31.79 7.30
C MET A 158 -19.08 31.68 6.40
N THR A 159 -18.99 32.23 5.19
CA THR A 159 -20.08 32.13 4.22
C THR A 159 -20.15 30.72 3.63
N TYR A 160 -21.34 30.32 3.18
CA TYR A 160 -21.55 29.02 2.51
C TYR A 160 -20.59 28.82 1.33
N ALA A 161 -20.28 29.87 0.58
CA ALA A 161 -19.35 29.85 -0.53
C ALA A 161 -17.91 29.53 -0.10
N GLN A 162 -17.46 29.99 1.05
CA GLN A 162 -16.13 29.70 1.60
C GLN A 162 -16.01 28.23 2.04
N GLY A 163 -17.06 27.68 2.66
CA GLY A 163 -17.09 26.26 3.01
C GLY A 163 -17.05 25.35 1.78
N MET A 164 -17.79 25.71 0.75
CA MET A 164 -17.84 24.95 -0.50
C MET A 164 -16.52 25.01 -1.28
N SER A 165 -15.87 26.18 -1.32
CA SER A 165 -14.55 26.33 -1.96
C SER A 165 -13.46 25.51 -1.26
N ALA A 166 -13.47 25.45 0.08
CA ALA A 166 -12.54 24.65 0.86
C ALA A 166 -12.70 23.14 0.57
N GLN A 167 -13.95 22.66 0.46
CA GLN A 167 -14.23 21.26 0.14
C GLN A 167 -13.79 20.89 -1.30
N ILE A 168 -14.04 21.75 -2.26
CA ILE A 168 -13.60 21.54 -3.65
C ILE A 168 -12.08 21.50 -3.73
N THR A 169 -11.40 22.42 -3.03
CA THR A 169 -9.93 22.43 -2.99
C THR A 169 -9.36 21.17 -2.34
N ALA A 170 -9.93 20.71 -1.23
CA ALA A 170 -9.52 19.48 -0.57
C ALA A 170 -9.75 18.25 -1.47
N ALA A 171 -10.90 18.16 -2.12
CA ALA A 171 -11.19 17.08 -3.06
C ALA A 171 -10.24 17.07 -4.26
N ALA A 172 -9.92 18.23 -4.81
CA ALA A 172 -8.95 18.38 -5.89
C ALA A 172 -7.53 17.97 -5.46
N ALA A 173 -7.11 18.39 -4.26
CA ALA A 173 -5.79 18.04 -3.72
C ALA A 173 -5.66 16.51 -3.50
N ILE A 174 -6.68 15.88 -2.91
CA ILE A 174 -6.71 14.42 -2.71
C ILE A 174 -6.72 13.69 -4.05
N GLY A 175 -7.53 14.16 -5.02
CA GLY A 175 -7.57 13.60 -6.36
C GLY A 175 -6.23 13.67 -7.08
N MET A 176 -5.55 14.81 -7.01
CA MET A 176 -4.20 14.97 -7.58
C MET A 176 -3.17 14.06 -6.87
N ALA A 177 -3.17 14.02 -5.54
CA ALA A 177 -2.28 13.15 -4.79
C ALA A 177 -2.46 11.67 -5.18
N ASN A 178 -3.71 11.24 -5.40
CA ASN A 178 -4.00 9.87 -5.82
C ASN A 178 -3.55 9.58 -7.27
N ILE A 179 -3.68 10.55 -8.18
CA ILE A 179 -3.21 10.42 -9.58
C ILE A 179 -1.69 10.40 -9.65
N TYR A 180 -1.01 11.26 -8.91
CA TYR A 180 0.45 11.35 -8.89
C TYR A 180 1.10 10.34 -7.94
N SER A 181 0.30 9.55 -7.20
CA SER A 181 0.79 8.53 -6.23
C SER A 181 1.79 9.11 -5.21
N LEU A 182 1.49 10.29 -4.70
CA LEU A 182 2.21 10.91 -3.59
C LEU A 182 1.73 10.35 -2.26
#